data_a7a791fb68dead11389552f1aff8c9e3
#
_entry.id   a7a791fb68dead11389552f1aff8c9e3
#
_cell.length_a   1.000
_cell.length_b   1.000
_cell.length_c   1.000
_cell.angle_alpha   90.00
_cell.angle_beta   90.00
_cell.angle_gamma   90.00
#
_symmetry.space_group_name_H-M   'P 1'
#
loop_
_entity.id
_entity.type
_entity.pdbx_description
1 polymer ?
#
loop_
_entity_poly.entity_id
_entity_poly.type
_entity_poly.pdbx_seq_one_letter_code
_entity_poly.pdbx_strand_id
1 'polypeptide(L)'
;TLTRSSAASDVYKRQLIIVDEPTAGLDPAERQRFLNVLREIGTDNIVIFSTHIVDDVKELCTDMAIMDKGEILLQSTPKEAISAISGSIWGCNINKEELEQFEQKYNVLSSGYNEDNSLFLRVYSEKSPGKSFEKEQPNLEDTYFVTLKKLRTSHTYTKANEAV
;
A
#
# COMPACT_ATOMS: atom_id res chain seq x y z
N THR A 1 -44.14 39.32 20.26
CA THR A 1 -42.71 39.26 19.86
C THR A 1 -42.27 37.80 19.84
N LEU A 2 -42.35 37.21 18.67
CA LEU A 2 -41.87 35.84 18.39
C LEU A 2 -40.36 35.90 18.38
N THR A 3 -39.71 35.46 19.44
CA THR A 3 -38.31 35.08 19.41
C THR A 3 -38.18 33.86 18.51
N ARG A 4 -37.78 34.09 17.28
CA ARG A 4 -37.21 33.02 16.43
C ARG A 4 -35.98 32.49 17.16
N SER A 5 -36.16 31.39 17.86
CA SER A 5 -35.01 30.53 18.21
C SER A 5 -34.31 30.19 16.90
N SER A 6 -33.25 30.90 16.64
CA SER A 6 -32.23 30.49 15.67
C SER A 6 -31.58 29.25 16.24
N ALA A 7 -32.25 28.13 16.14
CA ALA A 7 -31.61 26.87 15.99
C ALA A 7 -30.95 26.89 14.58
N ALA A 8 -30.10 27.91 14.37
CA ALA A 8 -29.12 27.85 13.36
C ALA A 8 -28.33 26.60 13.69
N SER A 9 -28.73 25.56 12.99
CA SER A 9 -27.85 24.49 12.60
C SER A 9 -26.44 24.74 13.10
N ASP A 10 -26.13 24.24 14.29
CA ASP A 10 -24.80 23.65 14.48
C ASP A 10 -24.71 22.57 13.41
N VAL A 11 -24.32 22.98 12.24
CA VAL A 11 -23.65 22.09 11.28
C VAL A 11 -22.50 21.59 12.10
N TYR A 12 -22.68 20.43 12.73
CA TYR A 12 -21.62 19.74 13.43
C TYR A 12 -20.48 19.66 12.44
N LYS A 13 -19.47 20.52 12.60
CA LYS A 13 -18.21 20.35 11.91
C LYS A 13 -17.71 19.00 12.35
N ARG A 14 -17.95 17.98 11.55
CA ARG A 14 -17.40 16.65 11.78
C ARG A 14 -15.91 16.80 11.60
N GLN A 15 -15.18 16.82 12.71
CA GLN A 15 -13.73 16.94 12.71
C GLN A 15 -13.06 15.62 12.29
N LEU A 16 -13.81 14.52 12.31
CA LEU A 16 -13.33 13.18 11.94
C LEU A 16 -14.36 12.51 11.03
N ILE A 17 -13.87 12.05 9.89
CA ILE A 17 -14.63 11.29 8.90
C ILE A 17 -13.91 9.96 8.73
N ILE A 18 -14.64 8.86 8.88
CA ILE A 18 -14.12 7.51 8.69
C ILE A 18 -14.93 6.86 7.58
N VAL A 19 -14.26 6.34 6.56
CA VAL A 19 -14.88 5.66 5.42
C VAL A 19 -14.13 4.35 5.11
N ASP A 20 -14.88 3.34 4.73
CA ASP A 20 -14.36 2.02 4.41
C ASP A 20 -14.49 1.78 2.91
N GLU A 21 -13.36 1.46 2.24
CA GLU A 21 -13.25 1.18 0.80
C GLU A 21 -14.02 2.16 -0.11
N PRO A 22 -13.85 3.48 0.06
CA PRO A 22 -14.75 4.47 -0.54
C PRO A 22 -14.67 4.54 -2.06
N THR A 23 -13.62 4.03 -2.68
CA THR A 23 -13.39 4.05 -4.12
C THR A 23 -13.67 2.71 -4.80
N ALA A 24 -14.03 1.68 -4.01
CA ALA A 24 -14.31 0.36 -4.54
C ALA A 24 -15.52 0.38 -5.50
N GLY A 25 -15.33 -0.18 -6.69
CA GLY A 25 -16.40 -0.27 -7.70
C GLY A 25 -16.69 1.01 -8.49
N LEU A 26 -15.99 2.10 -8.23
CA LEU A 26 -16.08 3.32 -9.02
C LEU A 26 -15.31 3.17 -10.34
N ASP A 27 -15.84 3.77 -11.40
CA ASP A 27 -15.05 3.94 -12.63
C ASP A 27 -13.89 4.94 -12.42
N PRO A 28 -12.87 4.97 -13.29
CA PRO A 28 -11.71 5.84 -13.12
C PRO A 28 -12.06 7.34 -12.99
N ALA A 29 -13.08 7.81 -13.69
CA ALA A 29 -13.48 9.22 -13.66
C ALA A 29 -14.22 9.56 -12.36
N GLU A 30 -15.10 8.67 -11.89
CA GLU A 30 -15.80 8.81 -10.61
C GLU A 30 -14.81 8.72 -9.44
N ARG A 31 -13.88 7.76 -9.49
CA ARG A 31 -12.81 7.61 -8.49
C ARG A 31 -12.01 8.91 -8.36
N GLN A 32 -11.56 9.48 -9.46
CA GLN A 32 -10.79 10.72 -9.43
C GLN A 32 -11.58 11.89 -8.85
N ARG A 33 -12.87 12.01 -9.20
CA ARG A 33 -13.76 13.03 -8.62
C ARG A 33 -13.90 12.84 -7.12
N PHE A 34 -14.08 11.60 -6.68
CA PHE A 34 -14.24 11.29 -5.26
C PHE A 34 -12.97 11.58 -4.45
N LEU A 35 -11.79 11.22 -4.95
CA LEU A 35 -10.51 11.54 -4.33
C LEU A 35 -10.31 13.07 -4.20
N ASN A 36 -10.71 13.86 -5.20
CA ASN A 36 -10.66 15.30 -5.11
C ASN A 36 -11.60 15.85 -4.02
N VAL A 37 -12.81 15.30 -3.88
CA VAL A 37 -13.74 15.67 -2.80
C VAL A 37 -13.15 15.34 -1.43
N LEU A 38 -12.53 14.16 -1.26
CA LEU A 38 -11.87 13.80 0.00
C LEU A 38 -10.69 14.73 0.32
N ARG A 39 -9.94 15.16 -0.70
CA ARG A 39 -8.84 16.12 -0.53
C ARG A 39 -9.36 17.49 -0.05
N GLU A 40 -10.45 17.99 -0.62
CA GLU A 40 -11.08 19.24 -0.20
C GLU A 40 -11.60 19.15 1.24
N ILE A 41 -12.27 18.05 1.58
CA ILE A 41 -12.77 17.81 2.93
C ILE A 41 -11.62 17.72 3.94
N GLY A 42 -10.52 17.09 3.55
CA GLY A 42 -9.32 16.88 4.37
C GLY A 42 -8.59 18.17 4.73
N THR A 43 -8.86 19.31 4.08
CA THR A 43 -8.28 20.62 4.45
C THR A 43 -8.70 21.09 5.83
N ASP A 44 -9.95 20.80 6.23
CA ASP A 44 -10.55 21.27 7.48
C ASP A 44 -10.91 20.13 8.45
N ASN A 45 -10.72 18.88 8.03
CA ASN A 45 -11.15 17.70 8.79
C ASN A 45 -10.07 16.60 8.77
N ILE A 46 -10.10 15.74 9.76
CA ILE A 46 -9.35 14.49 9.73
C ILE A 46 -10.19 13.47 8.94
N VAL A 47 -9.61 12.93 7.88
CA VAL A 47 -10.23 11.87 7.08
C VAL A 47 -9.41 10.60 7.23
N ILE A 48 -10.05 9.53 7.71
CA ILE A 48 -9.46 8.19 7.77
C ILE A 48 -10.25 7.31 6.81
N PHE A 49 -9.58 6.66 5.89
CA PHE A 49 -10.22 5.68 5.02
C PHE A 49 -9.39 4.40 4.91
N SER A 50 -10.08 3.28 4.82
CA SER A 50 -9.47 2.00 4.45
C SER A 50 -9.48 1.84 2.95
N THR A 51 -8.49 1.22 2.39
CA THR A 51 -8.46 0.83 0.98
C THR A 51 -7.45 -0.29 0.72
N HIS A 52 -7.73 -1.13 -0.25
CA HIS A 52 -6.76 -2.07 -0.83
C HIS A 52 -6.08 -1.50 -2.09
N ILE A 53 -6.47 -0.29 -2.53
CA ILE A 53 -5.93 0.37 -3.71
C ILE A 53 -4.76 1.26 -3.29
N VAL A 54 -3.55 0.78 -3.48
CA VAL A 54 -2.31 1.46 -3.06
C VAL A 54 -2.14 2.84 -3.69
N ASP A 55 -2.62 3.02 -4.92
CA ASP A 55 -2.55 4.31 -5.61
C ASP A 55 -3.40 5.40 -4.93
N ASP A 56 -4.54 5.05 -4.30
CA ASP A 56 -5.34 6.03 -3.55
C ASP A 56 -4.54 6.59 -2.36
N VAL A 57 -3.83 5.70 -1.66
CA VAL A 57 -2.98 6.08 -0.53
C VAL A 57 -1.86 7.01 -0.98
N LYS A 58 -1.19 6.66 -2.08
CA LYS A 58 -0.09 7.47 -2.64
C LYS A 58 -0.57 8.85 -3.08
N GLU A 59 -1.77 8.94 -3.64
CA GLU A 59 -2.30 10.18 -4.18
C GLU A 59 -2.86 11.13 -3.11
N LEU A 60 -3.51 10.57 -2.08
CA LEU A 60 -4.31 11.35 -1.15
C LEU A 60 -3.71 11.45 0.26
N CYS A 61 -3.03 10.41 0.75
CA CYS A 61 -2.65 10.33 2.16
C CYS A 61 -1.36 11.05 2.48
N THR A 62 -1.36 11.80 3.59
CA THR A 62 -0.15 12.32 4.23
C THR A 62 0.46 11.29 5.17
N ASP A 63 -0.37 10.48 5.81
CA ASP A 63 -0.01 9.42 6.74
C ASP A 63 -0.74 8.14 6.36
N MET A 64 -0.11 6.99 6.62
CA MET A 64 -0.71 5.69 6.33
C MET A 64 -0.35 4.65 7.37
N ALA A 65 -1.16 3.61 7.45
CA ALA A 65 -0.85 2.39 8.17
C ALA A 65 -1.11 1.15 7.30
N ILE A 66 -0.20 0.20 7.33
CA ILE A 66 -0.40 -1.13 6.74
C ILE A 66 -0.86 -2.06 7.87
N MET A 67 -1.98 -2.74 7.64
CA MET A 67 -2.58 -3.66 8.60
C MET A 67 -2.70 -5.06 8.00
N ASP A 68 -2.45 -6.09 8.83
CA ASP A 68 -2.78 -7.48 8.51
C ASP A 68 -3.25 -8.18 9.79
N LYS A 69 -4.32 -8.98 9.68
CA LYS A 69 -4.88 -9.79 10.77
C LYS A 69 -5.15 -9.02 12.07
N GLY A 70 -5.54 -7.76 11.96
CA GLY A 70 -5.88 -6.91 13.12
C GLY A 70 -4.67 -6.23 13.77
N GLU A 71 -3.47 -6.37 13.21
CA GLU A 71 -2.24 -5.74 13.70
C GLU A 71 -1.78 -4.64 12.74
N ILE A 72 -1.30 -3.53 13.30
CA ILE A 72 -0.63 -2.49 12.52
C ILE A 72 0.83 -2.90 12.32
N LEU A 73 1.21 -3.09 11.08
CA LEU A 73 2.52 -3.59 10.68
C LEU A 73 3.52 -2.48 10.38
N LEU A 74 3.01 -1.38 9.85
CA LEU A 74 3.78 -0.19 9.52
C LEU A 74 2.88 1.02 9.70
N GLN A 75 3.41 2.07 10.29
CA GLN A 75 2.81 3.40 10.30
C GLN A 75 3.88 4.41 9.90
N SER A 76 3.62 5.17 8.84
CA SER A 76 4.55 6.20 8.33
C SER A 76 3.87 7.06 7.27
N THR A 77 4.58 8.04 6.74
CA THR A 77 4.18 8.70 5.49
C THR A 77 4.48 7.79 4.29
N PRO A 78 3.72 7.87 3.19
CA PRO A 78 4.01 7.11 1.97
C PRO A 78 5.45 7.31 1.45
N LYS A 79 5.97 8.53 1.55
CA LYS A 79 7.33 8.88 1.12
C LYS A 79 8.41 8.19 1.97
N GLU A 80 8.26 8.19 3.29
CA GLU A 80 9.20 7.53 4.20
C GLU A 80 9.18 6.02 4.00
N ALA A 81 8.00 5.44 3.85
CA ALA A 81 7.81 4.02 3.60
C ALA A 81 8.55 3.55 2.32
N ILE A 82 8.41 4.30 1.22
CA ILE A 82 9.14 4.04 -0.03
C ILE A 82 10.65 4.21 0.18
N SER A 83 11.06 5.28 0.87
CA SER A 83 12.48 5.56 1.12
C SER A 83 13.18 4.49 1.94
N ALA A 84 12.47 3.86 2.87
CA ALA A 84 12.99 2.81 3.74
C ALA A 84 13.44 1.54 2.98
N ILE A 85 12.91 1.29 1.79
CA ILE A 85 13.29 0.16 0.93
C ILE A 85 14.13 0.60 -0.29
N SER A 86 14.58 1.86 -0.30
CA SER A 86 15.38 2.40 -1.39
C SER A 86 16.67 1.61 -1.57
N GLY A 87 16.94 1.24 -2.82
CA GLY A 87 18.12 0.46 -3.16
C GLY A 87 18.04 -1.04 -2.90
N SER A 88 16.89 -1.53 -2.41
CA SER A 88 16.65 -2.95 -2.13
C SER A 88 15.66 -3.60 -3.09
N ILE A 89 15.18 -2.86 -4.09
CA ILE A 89 14.28 -3.40 -5.13
C ILE A 89 15.05 -3.66 -6.41
N TRP A 90 14.84 -4.84 -6.96
CA TRP A 90 15.52 -5.34 -8.14
C TRP A 90 14.50 -5.89 -9.13
N GLY A 91 14.75 -5.64 -10.41
CA GLY A 91 13.93 -6.15 -11.52
C GLY A 91 14.69 -7.16 -12.35
N CYS A 92 14.01 -8.15 -12.88
CA CYS A 92 14.56 -9.02 -13.92
C CYS A 92 13.45 -9.54 -14.83
N ASN A 93 13.81 -9.80 -16.09
CA ASN A 93 12.95 -10.51 -17.03
C ASN A 93 13.28 -12.00 -16.98
N ILE A 94 12.24 -12.82 -16.97
CA ILE A 94 12.33 -14.27 -16.98
C ILE A 94 11.32 -14.87 -17.95
N ASN A 95 11.54 -16.15 -18.32
CA ASN A 95 10.50 -16.92 -18.99
C ASN A 95 9.47 -17.43 -18.00
N LYS A 96 8.25 -17.65 -18.44
CA LYS A 96 7.16 -18.12 -17.59
C LYS A 96 7.49 -19.42 -16.85
N GLU A 97 8.20 -20.31 -17.49
CA GLU A 97 8.59 -21.62 -16.96
C GLU A 97 9.57 -21.52 -15.78
N GLU A 98 10.27 -20.39 -15.65
CA GLU A 98 11.25 -20.16 -14.59
C GLU A 98 10.62 -19.57 -13.31
N LEU A 99 9.36 -19.10 -13.37
CA LEU A 99 8.71 -18.37 -12.28
C LEU A 99 8.77 -19.13 -10.95
N GLU A 100 8.39 -20.39 -10.94
CA GLU A 100 8.36 -21.20 -9.72
C GLU A 100 9.74 -21.34 -9.07
N GLN A 101 10.80 -21.48 -9.88
CA GLN A 101 12.18 -21.54 -9.39
C GLN A 101 12.62 -20.19 -8.79
N PHE A 102 12.21 -19.08 -9.42
CA PHE A 102 12.52 -17.74 -8.92
C PHE A 102 11.79 -17.44 -7.62
N GLU A 103 10.52 -17.82 -7.48
CA GLU A 103 9.75 -17.66 -6.25
C GLU A 103 10.30 -18.46 -5.08
N GLN A 104 10.88 -19.64 -5.34
CA GLN A 104 11.53 -20.44 -4.31
C GLN A 104 12.90 -19.85 -3.89
N LYS A 105 13.60 -19.20 -4.80
CA LYS A 105 14.98 -18.73 -4.58
C LYS A 105 15.06 -17.28 -4.11
N TYR A 106 14.14 -16.44 -4.55
CA TYR A 106 14.17 -15.01 -4.32
C TYR A 106 12.89 -14.53 -3.63
N ASN A 107 12.99 -13.40 -2.95
CA ASN A 107 11.81 -12.75 -2.37
C ASN A 107 11.07 -11.94 -3.45
N VAL A 108 10.32 -12.65 -4.32
CA VAL A 108 9.53 -12.02 -5.40
C VAL A 108 8.36 -11.25 -4.78
N LEU A 109 8.27 -9.96 -5.04
CA LEU A 109 7.19 -9.08 -4.56
C LEU A 109 6.00 -9.12 -5.50
N SER A 110 6.24 -8.92 -6.79
CA SER A 110 5.23 -8.92 -7.83
C SER A 110 5.79 -9.42 -9.15
N SER A 111 4.90 -9.83 -10.04
CA SER A 111 5.21 -10.23 -11.40
C SER A 111 4.22 -9.60 -12.38
N GLY A 112 4.67 -9.16 -13.53
CA GLY A 112 3.86 -8.62 -14.61
C GLY A 112 4.28 -9.20 -15.95
N TYR A 113 3.34 -9.34 -16.90
CA TYR A 113 3.66 -9.75 -18.25
C TYR A 113 4.13 -8.55 -19.07
N ASN A 114 5.21 -8.74 -19.79
CA ASN A 114 5.67 -7.84 -20.85
C ASN A 114 4.86 -8.10 -22.15
N GLU A 115 5.00 -7.20 -23.13
CA GLU A 115 4.33 -7.32 -24.42
C GLU A 115 4.73 -8.59 -25.20
N ASP A 116 5.91 -9.11 -24.99
CA ASP A 116 6.46 -10.35 -25.59
C ASP A 116 6.09 -11.63 -24.82
N ASN A 117 5.18 -11.55 -23.85
CA ASN A 117 4.80 -12.62 -22.93
C ASN A 117 5.92 -13.13 -22.00
N SER A 118 7.07 -12.49 -21.94
CA SER A 118 8.00 -12.69 -20.83
C SER A 118 7.45 -12.11 -19.54
N LEU A 119 7.99 -12.51 -18.39
CA LEU A 119 7.61 -11.98 -17.09
C LEU A 119 8.68 -11.01 -16.59
N PHE A 120 8.24 -9.83 -16.15
CA PHE A 120 9.05 -8.94 -15.37
C PHE A 120 8.76 -9.18 -13.89
N LEU A 121 9.80 -9.52 -13.12
CA LEU A 121 9.70 -9.73 -11.69
C LEU A 121 10.28 -8.54 -10.92
N ARG A 122 9.61 -8.17 -9.84
CA ARG A 122 10.14 -7.28 -8.81
C ARG A 122 10.51 -8.09 -7.57
N VAL A 123 11.74 -7.93 -7.10
CA VAL A 123 12.33 -8.74 -6.04
C VAL A 123 12.90 -7.83 -4.96
N TYR A 124 12.68 -8.19 -3.69
CA TYR A 124 13.32 -7.52 -2.57
C TYR A 124 14.63 -8.24 -2.19
N SER A 125 15.71 -7.49 -2.17
CA SER A 125 17.01 -7.98 -1.66
C SER A 125 17.89 -6.81 -1.23
N GLU A 126 18.50 -6.90 -0.05
CA GLU A 126 19.44 -5.88 0.44
C GLU A 126 20.74 -5.82 -0.37
N LYS A 127 21.08 -6.90 -1.05
CA LYS A 127 22.26 -7.03 -1.93
C LYS A 127 21.80 -7.42 -3.33
N SER A 128 22.64 -7.16 -4.34
CA SER A 128 22.35 -7.60 -5.70
C SER A 128 22.09 -9.12 -5.74
N PRO A 129 20.93 -9.56 -6.21
CA PRO A 129 20.59 -10.99 -6.28
C PRO A 129 21.39 -11.74 -7.35
N GLY A 130 21.93 -11.01 -8.33
CA GLY A 130 22.72 -11.61 -9.44
C GLY A 130 22.88 -10.64 -10.61
N LYS A 131 23.63 -11.08 -11.63
CA LYS A 131 23.95 -10.26 -12.81
C LYS A 131 22.76 -9.95 -13.73
N SER A 132 21.74 -10.78 -13.68
CA SER A 132 20.51 -10.59 -14.48
C SER A 132 19.50 -9.63 -13.85
N PHE A 133 19.80 -9.08 -12.68
CA PHE A 133 18.94 -8.17 -11.97
C PHE A 133 19.42 -6.72 -12.14
N GLU A 134 18.50 -5.85 -12.45
CA GLU A 134 18.71 -4.42 -12.51
C GLU A 134 18.07 -3.73 -11.29
N LYS A 135 18.64 -2.62 -10.87
CA LYS A 135 18.14 -1.88 -9.72
C LYS A 135 16.90 -1.09 -10.12
N GLU A 136 15.82 -1.27 -9.38
CA GLU A 136 14.55 -0.62 -9.62
C GLU A 136 14.25 0.50 -8.62
N GLN A 137 13.49 1.49 -9.06
CA GLN A 137 12.93 2.48 -8.16
C GLN A 137 11.79 1.84 -7.34
N PRO A 138 11.84 1.95 -6.00
CA PRO A 138 10.78 1.41 -5.17
C PRO A 138 9.49 2.22 -5.32
N ASN A 139 8.38 1.54 -5.14
CA ASN A 139 7.06 2.14 -5.07
C ASN A 139 6.33 1.72 -3.78
N LEU A 140 5.14 2.26 -3.55
CA LEU A 140 4.38 1.98 -2.35
C LEU A 140 3.84 0.54 -2.32
N GLU A 141 3.56 -0.05 -3.48
CA GLU A 141 3.16 -1.45 -3.60
C GLU A 141 4.29 -2.40 -3.18
N ASP A 142 5.54 -2.09 -3.57
CA ASP A 142 6.70 -2.85 -3.09
C ASP A 142 6.79 -2.79 -1.56
N THR A 143 6.58 -1.62 -0.95
CA THR A 143 6.58 -1.45 0.50
C THR A 143 5.50 -2.30 1.16
N TYR A 144 4.30 -2.32 0.60
CA TYR A 144 3.21 -3.16 1.08
C TYR A 144 3.59 -4.64 1.09
N PHE A 145 4.07 -5.17 -0.03
CA PHE A 145 4.47 -6.59 -0.11
C PHE A 145 5.67 -6.92 0.78
N VAL A 146 6.67 -6.05 0.86
CA VAL A 146 7.82 -6.24 1.77
C VAL A 146 7.36 -6.33 3.22
N THR A 147 6.45 -5.44 3.63
CA THR A 147 5.92 -5.40 4.99
C THR A 147 5.16 -6.68 5.34
N LEU A 148 4.26 -7.14 4.46
CA LEU A 148 3.51 -8.38 4.66
C LEU A 148 4.42 -9.62 4.73
N LYS A 149 5.45 -9.69 3.88
CA LYS A 149 6.34 -10.86 3.83
C LYS A 149 7.31 -10.93 5.00
N LYS A 150 7.83 -9.80 5.48
CA LYS A 150 8.71 -9.76 6.68
C LYS A 150 8.05 -10.39 7.90
N LEU A 151 6.76 -10.18 8.08
CA LEU A 151 6.03 -10.76 9.21
C LEU A 151 5.69 -12.24 9.04
N ARG A 152 5.38 -12.68 7.84
CA ARG A 152 5.17 -14.11 7.59
C ARG A 152 6.42 -14.91 7.96
N THR A 153 7.60 -14.36 7.71
CA THR A 153 8.88 -14.99 8.07
C THR A 153 9.09 -14.98 9.59
N SER A 154 8.79 -13.89 10.30
CA SER A 154 8.93 -13.81 11.76
C SER A 154 7.95 -14.72 12.51
N HIS A 155 6.70 -14.82 12.07
CA HIS A 155 5.70 -15.71 12.69
C HIS A 155 6.00 -17.20 12.48
N THR A 156 6.68 -17.57 11.39
CA THR A 156 7.10 -18.95 11.15
C THR A 156 8.21 -19.37 12.12
N TYR A 157 9.12 -18.46 12.49
CA TYR A 157 10.16 -18.71 13.48
C TYR A 157 9.63 -18.82 14.91
N THR A 158 8.58 -18.07 15.26
CA THR A 158 7.99 -18.11 16.61
C THR A 158 7.22 -19.43 16.84
N LYS A 159 6.44 -19.90 15.86
CA LYS A 159 5.74 -21.19 15.96
C LYS A 159 6.66 -22.41 15.96
N ALA A 160 7.84 -22.32 15.35
CA ALA A 160 8.82 -23.41 15.37
C ALA A 160 9.53 -23.53 16.74
N ASN A 161 9.63 -22.43 17.50
CA ASN A 161 10.25 -22.42 18.84
C ASN A 161 9.27 -22.72 19.99
N GLU A 162 7.95 -22.70 19.76
CA GLU A 162 6.94 -23.11 20.75
C GLU A 162 6.58 -24.58 20.66
N ALA A 163 7.12 -25.31 19.69
CA ALA A 163 6.86 -26.74 19.44
C ALA A 163 8.03 -27.68 19.88
N VAL A 164 8.90 -27.19 20.78
CA VAL A 164 10.02 -27.98 21.36
C VAL A 164 9.82 -28.12 22.87
#